data_755ccbc48f9e1ed891ce7281073d6fed
#
_entry.id   755ccbc48f9e1ed891ce7281073d6fed
#
_cell.length_a   1.000
_cell.length_b   1.000
_cell.length_c   1.000
_cell.angle_alpha   90.00
_cell.angle_beta   90.00
_cell.angle_gamma   90.00
#
_symmetry.space_group_name_H-M   'P 1'
#
loop_
_entity.id
_entity.type
_entity.pdbx_description
1 polymer ?
#
loop_
_entity_poly.entity_id
_entity_poly.type
_entity_poly.pdbx_seq_one_letter_code
_entity_poly.pdbx_strand_id
1 'polypeptide(L)'
;MTLDDLVAQVKDRRPEGTALDHLGEASVVADHLGELGDHLLGHFVDQARRAGASWTMVGQSMGVTKQAVQKRFVAGDISMDRFTNRATIVVLKAQNDARNRGHHEVTSLHLALGLLSEWEGLAGRAIESAGITKDAWTHAAEAVLPPPGEPSMYHVHHSTGLKKVLKLAEREALRLGHDYVGTEHLLLALLEAREEPTFPLLTGLGLSKAAVEAWTLPALDELRRTRRLAPST
;
A
#
# COMPACT_ATOMS: atom_id res chain seq x y z
N MET A 1 -20.62 15.78 -0.05
CA MET A 1 -20.73 14.96 -1.28
C MET A 1 -22.14 14.40 -1.30
N THR A 2 -22.97 14.88 -2.21
CA THR A 2 -24.36 14.46 -2.40
C THR A 2 -24.49 13.51 -3.59
N LEU A 3 -25.65 12.90 -3.77
CA LEU A 3 -25.90 12.07 -4.98
C LEU A 3 -25.77 12.91 -6.27
N ASP A 4 -26.22 14.18 -6.20
CA ASP A 4 -26.12 15.09 -7.36
C ASP A 4 -24.67 15.39 -7.73
N ASP A 5 -23.76 15.53 -6.73
CA ASP A 5 -22.33 15.70 -6.98
C ASP A 5 -21.74 14.48 -7.70
N LEU A 6 -22.17 13.27 -7.32
CA LEU A 6 -21.73 12.03 -7.94
C LEU A 6 -22.28 11.85 -9.36
N VAL A 7 -23.55 12.20 -9.56
CA VAL A 7 -24.18 12.20 -10.89
C VAL A 7 -23.46 13.17 -11.84
N ALA A 8 -23.13 14.37 -11.35
CA ALA A 8 -22.35 15.34 -12.13
C ALA A 8 -20.96 14.77 -12.47
N GLN A 9 -20.26 14.20 -11.50
CA GLN A 9 -18.95 13.60 -11.71
C GLN A 9 -18.96 12.48 -12.76
N VAL A 10 -19.99 11.62 -12.78
CA VAL A 10 -20.16 10.57 -13.79
C VAL A 10 -20.33 11.18 -15.18
N LYS A 11 -21.18 12.20 -15.30
CA LYS A 11 -21.43 12.88 -16.58
C LYS A 11 -20.20 13.64 -17.09
N ASP A 12 -19.46 14.30 -16.22
CA ASP A 12 -18.24 15.06 -16.57
C ASP A 12 -17.10 14.16 -17.07
N ARG A 13 -17.07 12.89 -16.64
CA ARG A 13 -16.08 11.92 -17.14
C ARG A 13 -16.35 11.50 -18.59
N ARG A 14 -17.60 11.50 -19.02
CA ARG A 14 -18.03 11.18 -20.39
C ARG A 14 -19.18 12.08 -20.83
N PRO A 15 -18.91 13.36 -21.18
CA PRO A 15 -19.97 14.32 -21.52
C PRO A 15 -20.86 13.86 -22.70
N GLU A 16 -20.27 13.21 -23.68
CA GLU A 16 -20.94 12.70 -24.89
C GLU A 16 -21.31 11.20 -24.78
N GLY A 17 -21.28 10.64 -23.57
CA GLY A 17 -21.55 9.22 -23.34
C GLY A 17 -23.03 8.88 -23.45
N THR A 18 -23.31 7.66 -23.88
CA THR A 18 -24.65 7.07 -23.85
C THR A 18 -25.11 6.76 -22.43
N ALA A 19 -26.37 6.42 -22.22
CA ALA A 19 -26.86 5.99 -20.90
C ALA A 19 -26.11 4.74 -20.36
N LEU A 20 -25.67 3.84 -21.26
CA LEU A 20 -24.88 2.66 -20.86
C LEU A 20 -23.42 3.04 -20.49
N ASP A 21 -22.85 4.01 -21.18
CA ASP A 21 -21.51 4.54 -20.82
C ASP A 21 -21.55 5.20 -19.43
N HIS A 22 -22.58 6.00 -19.16
CA HIS A 22 -22.77 6.61 -17.83
C HIS A 22 -23.04 5.55 -16.75
N LEU A 23 -23.77 4.46 -17.06
CA LEU A 23 -23.96 3.35 -16.12
C LEU A 23 -22.63 2.65 -15.80
N GLY A 24 -21.78 2.43 -16.81
CA GLY A 24 -20.43 1.89 -16.61
C GLY A 24 -19.57 2.77 -15.71
N GLU A 25 -19.54 4.10 -15.98
CA GLU A 25 -18.82 5.05 -15.12
C GLU A 25 -19.41 5.14 -13.71
N ALA A 26 -20.72 5.06 -13.56
CA ALA A 26 -21.38 5.04 -12.25
C ALA A 26 -20.98 3.80 -11.43
N SER A 27 -20.82 2.63 -12.08
CA SER A 27 -20.32 1.42 -11.42
C SER A 27 -18.91 1.63 -10.89
N VAL A 28 -18.00 2.20 -11.70
CA VAL A 28 -16.63 2.51 -11.26
C VAL A 28 -16.61 3.48 -10.08
N VAL A 29 -17.45 4.51 -10.10
CA VAL A 29 -17.58 5.48 -8.99
C VAL A 29 -18.14 4.80 -7.74
N ALA A 30 -19.14 3.92 -7.89
CA ALA A 30 -19.73 3.19 -6.76
C ALA A 30 -18.72 2.23 -6.12
N ASP A 31 -17.94 1.50 -6.91
CA ASP A 31 -16.87 0.62 -6.43
C ASP A 31 -15.82 1.41 -5.66
N HIS A 32 -15.38 2.54 -6.20
CA HIS A 32 -14.42 3.43 -5.52
C HIS A 32 -14.96 3.98 -4.18
N LEU A 33 -16.23 4.34 -4.11
CA LEU A 33 -16.87 4.77 -2.86
C LEU A 33 -16.93 3.62 -1.83
N GLY A 34 -17.21 2.41 -2.29
CA GLY A 34 -17.16 1.20 -1.46
C GLY A 34 -15.77 0.99 -0.85
N GLU A 35 -14.73 1.08 -1.67
CA GLU A 35 -13.33 0.99 -1.22
C GLU A 35 -12.98 2.08 -0.19
N LEU A 36 -13.34 3.34 -0.47
CA LEU A 36 -13.12 4.45 0.47
C LEU A 36 -13.82 4.19 1.81
N GLY A 37 -15.05 3.68 1.78
CA GLY A 37 -15.79 3.29 2.99
C GLY A 37 -15.08 2.19 3.78
N ASP A 38 -14.59 1.15 3.09
CA ASP A 38 -13.85 0.05 3.71
C ASP A 38 -12.53 0.53 4.34
N HIS A 39 -11.79 1.39 3.63
CA HIS A 39 -10.54 1.95 4.15
C HIS A 39 -10.77 2.93 5.31
N LEU A 40 -11.84 3.72 5.28
CA LEU A 40 -12.24 4.58 6.40
C LEU A 40 -12.50 3.73 7.65
N LEU A 41 -13.32 2.70 7.53
CA LEU A 41 -13.60 1.76 8.61
C LEU A 41 -12.32 1.07 9.10
N GLY A 42 -11.47 0.59 8.18
CA GLY A 42 -10.20 -0.02 8.50
C GLY A 42 -9.26 0.90 9.28
N HIS A 43 -9.23 2.20 8.94
CA HIS A 43 -8.45 3.19 9.68
C HIS A 43 -8.89 3.27 11.15
N PHE A 44 -10.19 3.39 11.41
CA PHE A 44 -10.70 3.47 12.78
C PHE A 44 -10.62 2.15 13.53
N VAL A 45 -10.74 1.01 12.84
CA VAL A 45 -10.48 -0.32 13.43
C VAL A 45 -9.02 -0.41 13.91
N ASP A 46 -8.06 0.01 13.08
CA ASP A 46 -6.64 0.02 13.46
C ASP A 46 -6.38 0.98 14.64
N GLN A 47 -7.01 2.15 14.64
CA GLN A 47 -6.91 3.11 15.76
C GLN A 47 -7.46 2.51 17.06
N ALA A 48 -8.64 1.89 17.01
CA ALA A 48 -9.24 1.24 18.17
C ALA A 48 -8.36 0.08 18.69
N ARG A 49 -7.81 -0.73 17.79
CA ARG A 49 -6.89 -1.83 18.14
C ARG A 49 -5.61 -1.32 18.80
N ARG A 50 -5.01 -0.25 18.29
CA ARG A 50 -3.84 0.41 18.93
C ARG A 50 -4.18 0.96 20.30
N ALA A 51 -5.41 1.42 20.52
CA ALA A 51 -5.90 1.85 21.83
C ALA A 51 -6.28 0.67 22.77
N GLY A 52 -6.02 -0.59 22.38
CA GLY A 52 -6.25 -1.77 23.20
C GLY A 52 -7.63 -2.42 23.07
N ALA A 53 -8.51 -1.94 22.17
CA ALA A 53 -9.80 -2.57 21.97
C ALA A 53 -9.66 -4.00 21.43
N SER A 54 -10.39 -4.97 22.00
CA SER A 54 -10.43 -6.34 21.49
C SER A 54 -11.25 -6.44 20.20
N TRP A 55 -11.05 -7.49 19.41
CA TRP A 55 -11.88 -7.76 18.22
C TRP A 55 -13.37 -7.91 18.56
N THR A 56 -13.68 -8.38 19.76
CA THR A 56 -15.06 -8.47 20.26
C THR A 56 -15.66 -7.07 20.47
N MET A 57 -14.90 -6.15 21.08
CA MET A 57 -15.33 -4.75 21.27
C MET A 57 -15.51 -4.04 19.93
N VAL A 58 -14.59 -4.24 18.98
CA VAL A 58 -14.71 -3.68 17.64
C VAL A 58 -15.97 -4.23 16.94
N GLY A 59 -16.21 -5.54 17.01
CA GLY A 59 -17.42 -6.14 16.45
C GLY A 59 -18.70 -5.58 17.06
N GLN A 60 -18.75 -5.46 18.38
CA GLN A 60 -19.88 -4.85 19.10
C GLN A 60 -20.12 -3.40 18.65
N SER A 61 -19.07 -2.59 18.55
CA SER A 61 -19.16 -1.20 18.10
C SER A 61 -19.69 -1.08 16.67
N MET A 62 -19.41 -2.07 15.81
CA MET A 62 -19.87 -2.09 14.41
C MET A 62 -21.19 -2.87 14.21
N GLY A 63 -21.78 -3.41 15.26
CA GLY A 63 -23.01 -4.22 15.16
C GLY A 63 -22.83 -5.57 14.46
N VAL A 64 -21.58 -6.12 14.43
CA VAL A 64 -21.26 -7.38 13.76
C VAL A 64 -20.48 -8.34 14.68
N THR A 65 -20.34 -9.59 14.26
CA THR A 65 -19.60 -10.59 15.06
C THR A 65 -18.09 -10.33 15.00
N LYS A 66 -17.34 -10.82 16.02
CA LYS A 66 -15.87 -10.83 16.03
C LYS A 66 -15.30 -11.43 14.74
N GLN A 67 -15.85 -12.57 14.30
CA GLN A 67 -15.39 -13.29 13.12
C GLN A 67 -15.61 -12.47 11.84
N ALA A 68 -16.75 -11.78 11.73
CA ALA A 68 -17.05 -10.93 10.57
C ALA A 68 -16.05 -9.78 10.45
N VAL A 69 -15.72 -9.11 11.57
CA VAL A 69 -14.70 -8.05 11.60
C VAL A 69 -13.33 -8.59 11.22
N GLN A 70 -12.91 -9.70 11.84
CA GLN A 70 -11.61 -10.30 11.55
C GLN A 70 -11.49 -10.71 10.08
N LYS A 71 -12.54 -11.35 9.51
CA LYS A 71 -12.57 -11.72 8.09
C LYS A 71 -12.43 -10.49 7.18
N ARG A 72 -13.12 -9.39 7.51
CA ARG A 72 -13.11 -8.17 6.69
C ARG A 72 -11.78 -7.42 6.76
N PHE A 73 -11.17 -7.31 7.95
CA PHE A 73 -10.02 -6.42 8.17
C PHE A 73 -8.68 -7.15 8.35
N VAL A 74 -8.65 -8.46 8.58
CA VAL A 74 -7.41 -9.24 8.78
C VAL A 74 -7.18 -10.25 7.66
N ALA A 75 -8.20 -10.96 7.20
CA ALA A 75 -8.07 -12.20 6.41
C ALA A 75 -8.32 -12.03 4.90
N GLY A 76 -8.46 -10.81 4.37
CA GLY A 76 -8.71 -10.62 2.94
C GLY A 76 -7.49 -10.94 2.09
N ASP A 77 -7.70 -11.61 0.96
CA ASP A 77 -6.70 -11.67 -0.11
C ASP A 77 -6.48 -10.26 -0.66
N ILE A 78 -5.24 -9.99 -1.05
CA ILE A 78 -4.85 -8.70 -1.61
C ILE A 78 -4.92 -8.84 -3.12
N SER A 79 -5.80 -8.05 -3.76
CA SER A 79 -5.76 -7.88 -5.20
C SER A 79 -4.57 -6.99 -5.56
N MET A 80 -3.83 -7.41 -6.59
CA MET A 80 -2.72 -6.63 -7.15
C MET A 80 -3.14 -5.80 -8.37
N ASP A 81 -4.43 -5.75 -8.69
CA ASP A 81 -4.96 -5.16 -9.93
C ASP A 81 -4.66 -3.66 -10.05
N ARG A 82 -4.54 -2.98 -8.92
CA ARG A 82 -4.21 -1.54 -8.86
C ARG A 82 -2.73 -1.26 -8.68
N PHE A 83 -1.91 -2.30 -8.52
CA PHE A 83 -0.47 -2.12 -8.33
C PHE A 83 0.20 -1.79 -9.67
N THR A 84 1.03 -0.76 -9.68
CA THR A 84 1.86 -0.47 -10.84
C THR A 84 2.82 -1.64 -11.11
N ASN A 85 3.31 -1.76 -12.33
CA ASN A 85 4.30 -2.79 -12.67
C ASN A 85 5.50 -2.78 -11.72
N ARG A 86 6.00 -1.59 -11.34
CA ARG A 86 7.09 -1.46 -10.36
C ARG A 86 6.71 -1.95 -8.98
N ALA A 87 5.53 -1.59 -8.48
CA ALA A 87 5.07 -2.07 -7.18
C ALA A 87 4.85 -3.59 -7.17
N THR A 88 4.33 -4.15 -8.26
CA THR A 88 4.20 -5.60 -8.43
C THR A 88 5.57 -6.29 -8.43
N ILE A 89 6.57 -5.75 -9.14
CA ILE A 89 7.95 -6.27 -9.14
C ILE A 89 8.51 -6.27 -7.71
N VAL A 90 8.31 -5.21 -6.93
CA VAL A 90 8.76 -5.13 -5.53
C VAL A 90 8.18 -6.28 -4.70
N VAL A 91 6.87 -6.55 -4.81
CA VAL A 91 6.22 -7.64 -4.06
C VAL A 91 6.72 -9.01 -4.52
N LEU A 92 6.89 -9.22 -5.83
CA LEU A 92 7.45 -10.46 -6.37
C LEU A 92 8.90 -10.68 -5.94
N LYS A 93 9.71 -9.64 -5.88
CA LYS A 93 11.10 -9.71 -5.37
C LYS A 93 11.13 -10.05 -3.89
N ALA A 94 10.24 -9.46 -3.08
CA ALA A 94 10.08 -9.82 -1.67
C ALA A 94 9.75 -11.30 -1.49
N GLN A 95 8.85 -11.84 -2.31
CA GLN A 95 8.47 -13.25 -2.29
C GLN A 95 9.63 -14.17 -2.71
N ASN A 96 10.36 -13.79 -3.75
CA ASN A 96 11.52 -14.55 -4.20
C ASN A 96 12.67 -14.51 -3.17
N ASP A 97 12.90 -13.37 -2.52
CA ASP A 97 13.90 -13.25 -1.47
C ASP A 97 13.59 -14.17 -0.28
N ALA A 98 12.35 -14.13 0.23
CA ALA A 98 11.92 -15.03 1.31
C ALA A 98 12.09 -16.51 0.94
N ARG A 99 11.72 -16.89 -0.28
CA ARG A 99 11.88 -18.24 -0.79
C ARG A 99 13.34 -18.66 -0.86
N ASN A 100 14.19 -17.81 -1.42
CA ASN A 100 15.64 -18.11 -1.61
C ASN A 100 16.38 -18.17 -0.27
N ARG A 101 15.91 -17.43 0.73
CA ARG A 101 16.43 -17.47 2.11
C ARG A 101 15.85 -18.62 2.95
N GLY A 102 14.93 -19.42 2.40
CA GLY A 102 14.27 -20.51 3.11
C GLY A 102 13.37 -20.04 4.26
N HIS A 103 12.89 -18.81 4.21
CA HIS A 103 11.99 -18.28 5.22
C HIS A 103 10.56 -18.83 5.01
N HIS A 104 9.85 -19.06 6.11
CA HIS A 104 8.51 -19.68 6.06
C HIS A 104 7.41 -18.71 5.62
N GLU A 105 7.64 -17.39 5.75
CA GLU A 105 6.69 -16.34 5.37
C GLU A 105 7.41 -15.15 4.72
N VAL A 106 6.71 -14.49 3.79
CA VAL A 106 7.11 -13.19 3.26
C VAL A 106 6.68 -12.13 4.25
N THR A 107 7.61 -11.38 4.81
CA THR A 107 7.36 -10.33 5.82
C THR A 107 7.53 -8.92 5.26
N SER A 108 7.22 -7.91 6.05
CA SER A 108 7.47 -6.50 5.72
C SER A 108 8.95 -6.19 5.49
N LEU A 109 9.87 -6.93 6.11
CA LEU A 109 11.32 -6.81 5.88
C LEU A 109 11.71 -7.25 4.46
N HIS A 110 11.12 -8.35 3.96
CA HIS A 110 11.32 -8.76 2.57
C HIS A 110 10.79 -7.72 1.58
N LEU A 111 9.63 -7.09 1.92
CA LEU A 111 9.10 -5.99 1.10
C LEU A 111 10.05 -4.79 1.08
N ALA A 112 10.64 -4.44 2.22
CA ALA A 112 11.65 -3.39 2.30
C ALA A 112 12.87 -3.72 1.41
N LEU A 113 13.37 -4.96 1.43
CA LEU A 113 14.42 -5.40 0.50
C LEU A 113 13.96 -5.40 -0.95
N GLY A 114 12.70 -5.78 -1.20
CA GLY A 114 12.10 -5.75 -2.53
C GLY A 114 12.15 -4.36 -3.18
N LEU A 115 12.04 -3.27 -2.39
CA LEU A 115 12.15 -1.90 -2.91
C LEU A 115 13.48 -1.61 -3.60
N LEU A 116 14.56 -2.33 -3.25
CA LEU A 116 15.86 -2.21 -3.92
C LEU A 116 15.81 -2.53 -5.41
N SER A 117 14.90 -3.41 -5.83
CA SER A 117 14.74 -3.80 -7.23
C SER A 117 14.20 -2.66 -8.11
N GLU A 118 13.51 -1.69 -7.50
CA GLU A 118 12.89 -0.55 -8.17
C GLU A 118 13.39 0.77 -7.55
N TRP A 119 14.69 0.84 -7.30
CA TRP A 119 15.32 1.99 -6.63
C TRP A 119 15.15 3.30 -7.37
N GLU A 120 15.07 3.26 -8.71
CA GLU A 120 14.77 4.42 -9.56
C GLU A 120 13.30 4.84 -9.49
N GLY A 121 12.46 4.09 -8.78
CA GLY A 121 11.08 4.46 -8.48
C GLY A 121 10.99 5.56 -7.43
N LEU A 122 9.77 6.06 -7.20
CA LEU A 122 9.56 7.17 -6.26
C LEU A 122 9.98 6.83 -4.83
N ALA A 123 9.78 5.59 -4.39
CA ALA A 123 10.24 5.14 -3.07
C ALA A 123 11.77 5.24 -2.93
N GLY A 124 12.51 4.66 -3.87
CA GLY A 124 13.98 4.67 -3.82
C GLY A 124 14.53 6.10 -3.86
N ARG A 125 13.99 6.94 -4.73
CA ARG A 125 14.37 8.36 -4.83
C ARG A 125 14.06 9.14 -3.54
N ALA A 126 12.93 8.86 -2.90
CA ALA A 126 12.58 9.47 -1.61
C ALA A 126 13.56 9.03 -0.50
N ILE A 127 13.95 7.76 -0.50
CA ILE A 127 14.95 7.22 0.44
C ILE A 127 16.33 7.89 0.20
N GLU A 128 16.76 7.99 -1.05
CA GLU A 128 18.02 8.68 -1.41
C GLU A 128 18.00 10.16 -1.03
N SER A 129 16.88 10.84 -1.21
CA SER A 129 16.74 12.25 -0.84
C SER A 129 16.91 12.49 0.66
N ALA A 130 16.65 11.46 1.48
CA ALA A 130 16.94 11.46 2.91
C ALA A 130 18.40 11.10 3.24
N GLY A 131 19.27 10.93 2.25
CA GLY A 131 20.69 10.59 2.42
C GLY A 131 20.95 9.12 2.69
N ILE A 132 19.98 8.24 2.49
CA ILE A 132 20.11 6.80 2.75
C ILE A 132 20.53 6.11 1.46
N THR A 133 21.66 5.39 1.50
CA THR A 133 22.18 4.62 0.38
C THR A 133 21.53 3.22 0.31
N LYS A 134 21.62 2.57 -0.86
CA LYS A 134 21.19 1.16 -1.03
C LYS A 134 21.86 0.24 -0.01
N ASP A 135 23.15 0.43 0.22
CA ASP A 135 23.92 -0.41 1.15
C ASP A 135 23.47 -0.22 2.59
N ALA A 136 23.24 1.03 3.03
CA ALA A 136 22.71 1.32 4.35
C ALA A 136 21.31 0.71 4.56
N TRP A 137 20.44 0.81 3.55
CA TRP A 137 19.12 0.20 3.56
C TRP A 137 19.19 -1.32 3.65
N THR A 138 19.99 -1.95 2.79
CA THR A 138 20.20 -3.40 2.76
C THR A 138 20.71 -3.90 4.10
N HIS A 139 21.79 -3.28 4.60
CA HIS A 139 22.40 -3.66 5.87
C HIS A 139 21.41 -3.55 7.05
N ALA A 140 20.65 -2.47 7.10
CA ALA A 140 19.64 -2.28 8.15
C ALA A 140 18.54 -3.35 8.09
N ALA A 141 18.03 -3.68 6.90
CA ALA A 141 16.99 -4.69 6.74
C ALA A 141 17.51 -6.11 7.05
N GLU A 142 18.71 -6.44 6.60
CA GLU A 142 19.34 -7.75 6.83
C GLU A 142 19.69 -7.98 8.30
N ALA A 143 20.04 -6.93 9.04
CA ALA A 143 20.34 -7.03 10.45
C ALA A 143 19.14 -7.48 11.33
N VAL A 144 17.93 -7.30 10.83
CA VAL A 144 16.68 -7.66 11.53
C VAL A 144 16.07 -8.95 11.01
N LEU A 145 16.40 -9.35 9.77
CA LEU A 145 15.91 -10.61 9.20
C LEU A 145 16.48 -11.82 9.94
N PRO A 146 15.72 -12.91 10.08
CA PRO A 146 16.26 -14.19 10.53
C PRO A 146 17.41 -14.64 9.61
N PRO A 147 18.36 -15.44 10.13
CA PRO A 147 19.42 -16.01 9.29
C PRO A 147 18.82 -16.87 8.19
N PRO A 148 19.44 -16.89 6.99
CA PRO A 148 18.96 -17.71 5.89
C PRO A 148 19.06 -19.20 6.20
N GLY A 149 18.05 -19.93 5.74
CA GLY A 149 18.01 -21.40 5.75
C GLY A 149 18.12 -21.96 4.33
N GLU A 150 17.73 -23.24 4.16
CA GLU A 150 17.69 -23.87 2.86
C GLU A 150 16.57 -23.28 1.99
N PRO A 151 16.85 -22.95 0.70
CA PRO A 151 15.84 -22.41 -0.20
C PRO A 151 14.58 -23.28 -0.29
N SER A 152 13.42 -22.67 -0.22
CA SER A 152 12.15 -23.37 -0.33
C SER A 152 11.80 -23.64 -1.79
N MET A 153 11.40 -24.87 -2.09
CA MET A 153 10.80 -25.23 -3.39
C MET A 153 9.30 -24.92 -3.45
N TYR A 154 8.68 -24.57 -2.33
CA TYR A 154 7.25 -24.31 -2.22
C TYR A 154 6.95 -22.81 -2.27
N HIS A 155 5.68 -22.51 -2.51
CA HIS A 155 5.16 -21.15 -2.39
C HIS A 155 5.25 -20.68 -0.94
N VAL A 156 5.83 -19.48 -0.73
CA VAL A 156 5.92 -18.85 0.59
C VAL A 156 4.77 -17.88 0.75
N HIS A 157 3.95 -18.05 1.78
CA HIS A 157 2.78 -17.21 2.01
C HIS A 157 3.16 -15.85 2.61
N HIS A 158 2.36 -14.84 2.32
CA HIS A 158 2.50 -13.54 2.97
C HIS A 158 2.10 -13.63 4.45
N SER A 159 2.94 -13.12 5.33
CA SER A 159 2.61 -12.97 6.76
C SER A 159 1.39 -12.06 6.95
N THR A 160 0.72 -12.19 8.09
CA THR A 160 -0.38 -11.30 8.45
C THR A 160 0.06 -9.83 8.47
N GLY A 161 1.29 -9.56 8.94
CA GLY A 161 1.87 -8.22 8.95
C GLY A 161 2.08 -7.66 7.55
N LEU A 162 2.65 -8.45 6.63
CA LEU A 162 2.80 -8.01 5.23
C LEU A 162 1.45 -7.75 4.55
N LYS A 163 0.46 -8.64 4.75
CA LYS A 163 -0.90 -8.41 4.22
C LYS A 163 -1.48 -7.08 4.73
N LYS A 164 -1.25 -6.75 6.00
CA LYS A 164 -1.64 -5.46 6.58
C LYS A 164 -0.91 -4.30 5.91
N VAL A 165 0.39 -4.40 5.68
CA VAL A 165 1.18 -3.37 4.98
C VAL A 165 0.66 -3.14 3.57
N LEU A 166 0.37 -4.19 2.80
CA LEU A 166 -0.15 -4.06 1.44
C LEU A 166 -1.53 -3.39 1.43
N LYS A 167 -2.42 -3.71 2.39
CA LYS A 167 -3.69 -2.98 2.57
C LYS A 167 -3.50 -1.52 3.00
N LEU A 168 -2.49 -1.24 3.80
CA LEU A 168 -2.12 0.14 4.11
C LEU A 168 -1.62 0.89 2.87
N ALA A 169 -0.92 0.23 1.95
CA ALA A 169 -0.49 0.85 0.69
C ALA A 169 -1.67 1.25 -0.21
N GLU A 170 -2.70 0.41 -0.30
CA GLU A 170 -3.96 0.76 -0.96
C GLU A 170 -4.62 1.97 -0.29
N ARG A 171 -4.66 1.99 1.05
CA ARG A 171 -5.21 3.12 1.81
C ARG A 171 -4.42 4.42 1.58
N GLU A 172 -3.09 4.35 1.55
CA GLU A 172 -2.26 5.52 1.26
C GLU A 172 -2.49 6.05 -0.16
N ALA A 173 -2.64 5.17 -1.15
CA ALA A 173 -3.01 5.55 -2.51
C ALA A 173 -4.34 6.31 -2.53
N LEU A 174 -5.38 5.76 -1.93
CA LEU A 174 -6.70 6.40 -1.83
C LEU A 174 -6.66 7.72 -1.08
N ARG A 175 -5.91 7.80 0.05
CA ARG A 175 -5.74 9.02 0.83
C ARG A 175 -5.12 10.15 0.00
N LEU A 176 -4.21 9.80 -0.90
CA LEU A 176 -3.55 10.73 -1.81
C LEU A 176 -4.35 10.98 -3.10
N GLY A 177 -5.54 10.40 -3.25
CA GLY A 177 -6.39 10.53 -4.44
C GLY A 177 -5.84 9.82 -5.67
N HIS A 178 -5.09 8.72 -5.46
CA HIS A 178 -4.53 7.91 -6.54
C HIS A 178 -5.38 6.65 -6.77
N ASP A 179 -5.60 6.30 -8.02
CA ASP A 179 -6.28 5.09 -8.48
C ASP A 179 -5.33 3.90 -8.69
N TYR A 180 -4.05 4.06 -8.35
CA TYR A 180 -3.01 3.05 -8.45
C TYR A 180 -2.18 2.97 -7.15
N VAL A 181 -1.53 1.83 -6.93
CA VAL A 181 -0.55 1.63 -5.86
C VAL A 181 0.86 1.60 -6.45
N GLY A 182 1.64 2.63 -6.21
CA GLY A 182 3.05 2.74 -6.62
C GLY A 182 4.02 2.35 -5.50
N THR A 183 5.31 2.39 -5.81
CA THR A 183 6.37 2.10 -4.83
C THR A 183 6.36 3.08 -3.65
N GLU A 184 5.99 4.33 -3.88
CA GLU A 184 5.81 5.36 -2.86
C GLU A 184 4.76 4.98 -1.82
N HIS A 185 3.64 4.38 -2.26
CA HIS A 185 2.58 3.93 -1.36
C HIS A 185 3.03 2.74 -0.51
N LEU A 186 3.86 1.84 -1.07
CA LEU A 186 4.49 0.76 -0.31
C LEU A 186 5.40 1.30 0.79
N LEU A 187 6.22 2.30 0.48
CA LEU A 187 7.09 2.94 1.47
C LEU A 187 6.31 3.67 2.56
N LEU A 188 5.26 4.43 2.19
CA LEU A 188 4.38 5.11 3.14
C LEU A 188 3.66 4.11 4.06
N ALA A 189 3.23 2.97 3.51
CA ALA A 189 2.59 1.90 4.28
C ALA A 189 3.55 1.25 5.29
N LEU A 190 4.81 1.02 4.90
CA LEU A 190 5.83 0.52 5.81
C LEU A 190 6.08 1.49 6.98
N LEU A 191 6.02 2.80 6.72
CA LEU A 191 6.15 3.87 7.73
C LEU A 191 4.86 4.08 8.56
N GLU A 192 3.72 3.60 8.11
CA GLU A 192 2.46 3.62 8.88
C GLU A 192 2.29 2.38 9.76
N ALA A 193 2.88 1.24 9.38
CA ALA A 193 2.74 -0.05 10.03
C ALA A 193 3.62 -0.14 11.31
N ARG A 194 3.27 0.62 12.33
CA ARG A 194 4.06 0.78 13.58
C ARG A 194 4.31 -0.51 14.35
N GLU A 195 3.49 -1.54 14.13
CA GLU A 195 3.61 -2.85 14.78
C GLU A 195 4.59 -3.77 14.05
N GLU A 196 5.02 -3.40 12.83
CA GLU A 196 5.93 -4.18 12.01
C GLU A 196 7.39 -3.87 12.34
N PRO A 197 8.29 -4.87 12.24
CA PRO A 197 9.72 -4.68 12.52
C PRO A 197 10.39 -3.67 11.58
N THR A 198 9.81 -3.40 10.43
CA THR A 198 10.29 -2.37 9.50
C THR A 198 10.11 -0.95 10.03
N PHE A 199 9.10 -0.67 10.85
CA PHE A 199 8.85 0.68 11.35
C PHE A 199 10.04 1.23 12.18
N PRO A 200 10.51 0.58 13.27
CA PRO A 200 11.67 1.05 14.03
C PRO A 200 12.94 1.07 13.18
N LEU A 201 13.10 0.15 12.22
CA LEU A 201 14.22 0.15 11.29
C LEU A 201 14.24 1.42 10.44
N LEU A 202 13.12 1.75 9.77
CA LEU A 202 13.03 2.90 8.88
C LEU A 202 13.15 4.23 9.63
N THR A 203 12.53 4.32 10.79
CA THR A 203 12.66 5.51 11.64
C THR A 203 14.07 5.66 12.23
N GLY A 204 14.75 4.56 12.53
CA GLY A 204 16.15 4.52 12.93
C GLY A 204 17.12 5.01 11.84
N LEU A 205 16.77 4.80 10.55
CA LEU A 205 17.47 5.38 9.41
C LEU A 205 17.14 6.87 9.18
N GLY A 206 16.28 7.47 9.98
CA GLY A 206 15.88 8.87 9.87
C GLY A 206 14.70 9.13 8.95
N LEU A 207 14.02 8.09 8.43
CA LEU A 207 12.83 8.26 7.62
C LEU A 207 11.61 8.56 8.49
N SER A 208 10.78 9.48 8.00
CA SER A 208 9.44 9.70 8.52
C SER A 208 8.42 9.75 7.39
N LYS A 209 7.18 9.36 7.68
CA LYS A 209 6.10 9.43 6.70
C LYS A 209 5.94 10.85 6.14
N ALA A 210 5.99 11.86 7.01
CA ALA A 210 5.88 13.26 6.60
C ALA A 210 7.01 13.69 5.66
N ALA A 211 8.24 13.28 5.90
CA ALA A 211 9.37 13.60 5.01
C ALA A 211 9.23 12.92 3.65
N VAL A 212 8.83 11.65 3.62
CA VAL A 212 8.58 10.91 2.37
C VAL A 212 7.44 11.57 1.58
N GLU A 213 6.34 11.95 2.21
CA GLU A 213 5.24 12.66 1.54
C GLU A 213 5.68 14.03 1.00
N ALA A 214 6.38 14.82 1.79
CA ALA A 214 6.86 16.13 1.39
C ALA A 214 7.76 16.09 0.15
N TRP A 215 8.50 15.00 -0.03
CA TRP A 215 9.32 14.78 -1.21
C TRP A 215 8.50 14.20 -2.38
N THR A 216 7.65 13.23 -2.11
CA THR A 216 6.98 12.42 -3.15
C THR A 216 5.87 13.20 -3.86
N LEU A 217 5.09 14.01 -3.15
CA LEU A 217 3.95 14.72 -3.73
C LEU A 217 4.37 15.73 -4.82
N PRO A 218 5.38 16.60 -4.62
CA PRO A 218 5.87 17.46 -5.69
C PRO A 218 6.46 16.71 -6.88
N ALA A 219 7.18 15.60 -6.61
CA ALA A 219 7.75 14.75 -7.66
C ALA A 219 6.68 14.11 -8.54
N LEU A 220 5.57 13.67 -7.95
CA LEU A 220 4.40 13.15 -8.67
C LEU A 220 3.73 14.23 -9.54
N ASP A 221 3.56 15.42 -9.01
CA ASP A 221 2.98 16.54 -9.77
C ASP A 221 3.83 16.90 -10.98
N GLU A 222 5.14 16.89 -10.84
CA GLU A 222 6.07 17.14 -11.96
C GLU A 222 5.98 16.02 -13.01
N LEU A 223 5.93 14.75 -12.60
CA LEU A 223 5.74 13.62 -13.53
C LEU A 223 4.41 13.72 -14.30
N ARG A 224 3.34 14.16 -13.65
CA ARG A 224 2.04 14.38 -14.31
C ARG A 224 2.10 15.51 -15.32
N ARG A 225 2.78 16.62 -15.01
CA ARG A 225 2.96 17.74 -15.93
C ARG A 225 3.76 17.32 -17.16
N THR A 226 4.86 16.61 -16.97
CA THR A 226 5.74 16.15 -18.05
C THR A 226 5.02 15.18 -18.99
N ARG A 227 4.18 14.28 -18.45
CA ARG A 227 3.36 13.37 -19.27
C ARG A 227 2.28 14.08 -20.08
N ARG A 228 1.68 15.16 -19.56
CA ARG A 228 0.69 15.95 -20.30
C ARG A 228 1.30 16.77 -21.44
N LEU A 229 2.58 17.08 -21.35
CA LEU A 229 3.32 17.87 -22.35
C LEU A 229 4.00 16.98 -23.40
N ALA A 230 4.09 15.66 -23.20
CA ALA A 230 4.62 14.75 -24.20
C ALA A 230 3.59 14.58 -25.33
N PRO A 231 3.95 14.84 -26.61
CA PRO A 231 3.02 14.62 -27.72
C PRO A 231 2.64 13.14 -27.80
N SER A 232 1.34 12.89 -28.03
CA SER A 232 0.83 11.56 -28.33
C SER A 232 1.49 11.10 -29.65
N THR A 233 2.44 10.16 -29.56
CA THR A 233 3.01 9.45 -30.71
C THR A 233 2.12 8.30 -31.11
#